data_9b8fa62d85c121c121e6d12cc2f86c90
#
_entry.id   9b8fa62d85c121c121e6d12cc2f86c90
#
_cell.length_a   1.000
_cell.length_b   1.000
_cell.length_c   1.000
_cell.angle_alpha   90.00
_cell.angle_beta   90.00
_cell.angle_gamma   90.00
#
_symmetry.space_group_name_H-M   'P 1'
#
loop_
_entity.id
_entity.type
_entity.pdbx_description
1 polymer ?
#
loop_
_entity_poly.entity_id
_entity_poly.type
_entity_poly.pdbx_seq_one_letter_code
_entity_poly.pdbx_strand_id
1 'polypeptide(L)'
;DYFDPFSLVEGEVPVKEVPEGYYITQALSDRAAEEVTEYAKDDKPFFMYLAYTAPHWPLHALPEDIEKYKDTYKVGWEAIRNARYERQKQLGIFPGMDDFLSERQFKDRWEDNAHAEWDARAMAVHAAMIDRMDQGIGQVIDALEKTGQLDNTLILFLSDNGCSNENCQNYS
;
A
#
# COMPACT_ATOMS: atom_id res chain seq x y z
N ASP A 1 5.61 15.00 -1.02
CA ASP A 1 4.93 14.19 -0.01
C ASP A 1 3.59 13.68 -0.58
N TYR A 2 2.80 12.92 0.18
CA TYR A 2 1.57 12.30 -0.31
C TYR A 2 0.37 13.24 -0.38
N PHE A 3 0.40 14.33 0.38
CA PHE A 3 -0.67 15.33 0.43
C PHE A 3 -0.39 16.54 -0.45
N ASP A 4 0.89 16.78 -0.76
CA ASP A 4 1.34 17.88 -1.59
C ASP A 4 2.55 17.44 -2.46
N PRO A 5 2.31 16.67 -3.54
CA PRO A 5 3.37 16.19 -4.42
C PRO A 5 3.91 17.33 -5.28
N PHE A 6 5.22 17.57 -5.24
CA PHE A 6 5.89 18.67 -5.94
C PHE A 6 6.14 18.44 -7.43
N SER A 7 5.95 17.23 -7.93
CA SER A 7 6.28 16.85 -9.32
C SER A 7 5.13 16.17 -10.07
N LEU A 8 3.89 16.48 -9.69
CA LEU A 8 2.72 15.90 -10.34
C LEU A 8 2.51 16.54 -11.72
N VAL A 9 2.23 15.67 -12.71
CA VAL A 9 1.96 16.09 -14.09
C VAL A 9 0.69 15.37 -14.56
N GLU A 10 -0.22 16.08 -15.20
CA GLU A 10 -1.36 15.52 -15.91
C GLU A 10 -1.16 15.66 -17.42
N GLY A 11 -0.97 14.52 -18.09
CA GLY A 11 -0.52 14.54 -19.49
C GLY A 11 0.88 15.19 -19.60
N GLU A 12 0.96 16.34 -20.27
CA GLU A 12 2.19 17.14 -20.41
C GLU A 12 2.18 18.41 -19.55
N VAL A 13 1.15 18.61 -18.74
CA VAL A 13 0.93 19.85 -17.99
C VAL A 13 1.28 19.63 -16.51
N PRO A 14 2.25 20.38 -15.95
CA PRO A 14 2.53 20.33 -14.52
C PRO A 14 1.33 20.81 -13.69
N VAL A 15 0.94 20.00 -12.69
CA VAL A 15 -0.06 20.39 -11.69
C VAL A 15 0.65 21.26 -10.65
N LYS A 16 0.27 22.53 -10.58
CA LYS A 16 0.93 23.51 -9.71
C LYS A 16 0.39 23.50 -8.28
N GLU A 17 -0.87 23.17 -8.12
CA GLU A 17 -1.58 23.18 -6.84
C GLU A 17 -2.56 22.00 -6.81
N VAL A 18 -2.67 21.36 -5.69
CA VAL A 18 -3.65 20.30 -5.43
C VAL A 18 -4.77 20.80 -4.53
N PRO A 19 -5.99 20.27 -4.61
CA PRO A 19 -7.10 20.70 -3.77
C PRO A 19 -6.85 20.38 -2.28
N GLU A 20 -7.55 21.09 -1.40
CA GLU A 20 -7.57 20.75 0.02
C GLU A 20 -8.07 19.31 0.23
N GLY A 21 -7.41 18.57 1.11
CA GLY A 21 -7.70 17.17 1.36
C GLY A 21 -7.13 16.19 0.31
N TYR A 22 -6.30 16.69 -0.61
CA TYR A 22 -5.65 15.82 -1.59
C TYR A 22 -4.81 14.74 -0.90
N TYR A 23 -4.91 13.50 -1.42
CA TYR A 23 -4.04 12.39 -1.05
C TYR A 23 -3.74 11.56 -2.31
N ILE A 24 -2.47 11.49 -2.72
CA ILE A 24 -2.08 10.97 -4.03
C ILE A 24 -2.54 9.52 -4.26
N THR A 25 -2.52 8.66 -3.25
CA THR A 25 -2.98 7.27 -3.38
C THR A 25 -4.47 7.22 -3.76
N GLN A 26 -5.30 8.07 -3.14
CA GLN A 26 -6.72 8.18 -3.49
C GLN A 26 -6.89 8.79 -4.88
N ALA A 27 -6.19 9.87 -5.18
CA ALA A 27 -6.29 10.55 -6.47
C ALA A 27 -5.92 9.65 -7.66
N LEU A 28 -4.87 8.82 -7.51
CA LEU A 28 -4.49 7.83 -8.52
C LEU A 28 -5.59 6.77 -8.72
N SER A 29 -6.21 6.32 -7.64
CA SER A 29 -7.30 5.34 -7.67
C SER A 29 -8.55 5.90 -8.36
N ASP A 30 -8.95 7.12 -7.98
CA ASP A 30 -10.09 7.82 -8.56
C ASP A 30 -9.89 7.99 -10.07
N ARG A 31 -8.71 8.49 -10.46
CA ARG A 31 -8.36 8.69 -11.87
C ARG A 31 -8.37 7.38 -12.65
N ALA A 32 -7.81 6.31 -12.11
CA ALA A 32 -7.79 5.01 -12.75
C ALA A 32 -9.22 4.45 -12.95
N ALA A 33 -10.10 4.59 -11.97
CA ALA A 33 -11.50 4.17 -12.07
C ALA A 33 -12.29 5.00 -13.11
N GLU A 34 -12.03 6.32 -13.18
CA GLU A 34 -12.59 7.19 -14.20
C GLU A 34 -12.13 6.78 -15.62
N GLU A 35 -10.83 6.54 -15.80
CA GLU A 35 -10.28 6.12 -17.10
C GLU A 35 -10.79 4.77 -17.55
N VAL A 36 -10.91 3.77 -16.64
CA VAL A 36 -11.56 2.49 -16.94
C VAL A 36 -12.99 2.71 -17.45
N THR A 37 -13.73 3.57 -16.77
CA THR A 37 -15.12 3.88 -17.16
C THR A 37 -15.19 4.57 -18.52
N GLU A 38 -14.21 5.42 -18.83
CA GLU A 38 -14.16 6.12 -20.13
C GLU A 38 -13.74 5.18 -21.25
N TYR A 39 -12.70 4.37 -21.07
CA TYR A 39 -12.21 3.43 -22.08
C TYR A 39 -13.22 2.31 -22.38
N ALA A 40 -14.07 1.94 -21.42
CA ALA A 40 -15.13 0.95 -21.63
C ALA A 40 -16.22 1.40 -22.63
N LYS A 41 -16.25 2.68 -23.00
CA LYS A 41 -17.18 3.20 -24.02
C LYS A 41 -16.73 2.89 -25.45
N ASP A 42 -15.45 2.57 -25.63
CA ASP A 42 -14.85 2.20 -26.91
C ASP A 42 -14.69 0.68 -27.02
N ASP A 43 -14.85 0.12 -28.24
CA ASP A 43 -14.58 -1.29 -28.53
C ASP A 43 -13.08 -1.62 -28.69
N LYS A 44 -12.20 -0.80 -28.12
CA LYS A 44 -10.75 -0.97 -28.22
C LYS A 44 -10.17 -1.57 -26.93
N PRO A 45 -9.21 -2.47 -27.04
CA PRO A 45 -8.46 -2.89 -25.85
C PRO A 45 -7.65 -1.73 -25.28
N PHE A 46 -7.51 -1.67 -23.96
CA PHE A 46 -6.64 -0.73 -23.28
C PHE A 46 -5.56 -1.45 -22.49
N PHE A 47 -4.50 -0.73 -22.17
CA PHE A 47 -3.48 -1.13 -21.22
C PHE A 47 -3.36 -0.02 -20.17
N MET A 48 -3.42 -0.41 -18.89
CA MET A 48 -3.26 0.51 -17.77
C MET A 48 -2.11 0.05 -16.89
N TYR A 49 -1.20 0.97 -16.57
CA TYR A 49 -0.17 0.78 -15.56
C TYR A 49 -0.43 1.71 -14.38
N LEU A 50 -1.04 1.16 -13.33
CA LEU A 50 -1.36 1.90 -12.10
C LEU A 50 -0.22 1.72 -11.10
N ALA A 51 0.71 2.66 -11.11
CA ALA A 51 1.90 2.65 -10.25
C ALA A 51 1.66 3.48 -8.99
N TYR A 52 1.31 2.82 -7.90
CA TYR A 52 1.20 3.48 -6.60
C TYR A 52 2.57 3.82 -6.03
N THR A 53 2.69 4.99 -5.41
CA THR A 53 3.84 5.35 -4.59
C THR A 53 3.78 4.74 -3.19
N ALA A 54 2.59 4.43 -2.70
CA ALA A 54 2.38 3.73 -1.43
C ALA A 54 2.93 2.29 -1.49
N PRO A 55 3.54 1.79 -0.42
CA PRO A 55 3.78 2.42 0.87
C PRO A 55 5.20 2.98 1.06
N HIS A 56 5.80 3.56 0.02
CA HIS A 56 7.15 4.14 0.08
C HIS A 56 7.24 5.29 1.09
N TRP A 57 8.41 5.49 1.67
CA TRP A 57 8.72 6.65 2.50
C TRP A 57 8.56 7.98 1.71
N PRO A 58 8.10 9.09 2.35
CA PRO A 58 7.72 9.24 3.77
C PRO A 58 6.38 8.58 4.10
N LEU A 59 6.24 8.11 5.35
CA LEU A 59 5.03 7.44 5.80
C LEU A 59 3.93 8.46 6.09
N HIS A 60 3.03 8.62 5.14
CA HIS A 60 1.89 9.53 5.21
C HIS A 60 0.60 8.77 4.93
N ALA A 61 -0.36 8.79 5.82
CA ALA A 61 -1.66 8.18 5.66
C ALA A 61 -2.78 9.04 6.26
N LEU A 62 -4.00 8.79 5.84
CA LEU A 62 -5.18 9.46 6.36
C LEU A 62 -5.42 9.05 7.82
N PRO A 63 -5.82 9.99 8.69
CA PRO A 63 -6.03 9.71 10.12
C PRO A 63 -7.01 8.57 10.39
N GLU A 64 -8.08 8.47 9.63
CA GLU A 64 -9.10 7.42 9.76
C GLU A 64 -8.55 6.02 9.43
N ASP A 65 -7.61 5.91 8.49
CA ASP A 65 -6.99 4.64 8.17
C ASP A 65 -5.95 4.24 9.24
N ILE A 66 -5.21 5.24 9.78
CA ILE A 66 -4.25 4.98 10.86
C ILE A 66 -4.98 4.49 12.12
N GLU A 67 -6.16 5.03 12.42
CA GLU A 67 -6.94 4.67 13.60
C GLU A 67 -7.31 3.17 13.61
N LYS A 68 -7.51 2.56 12.43
CA LYS A 68 -7.77 1.11 12.30
C LYS A 68 -6.64 0.24 12.87
N TYR A 69 -5.40 0.74 12.82
CA TYR A 69 -4.18 0.00 13.16
C TYR A 69 -3.48 0.48 14.43
N LYS A 70 -4.03 1.45 15.14
CA LYS A 70 -3.39 2.15 16.28
C LYS A 70 -2.83 1.23 17.38
N ASP A 71 -3.47 0.08 17.57
CA ASP A 71 -3.11 -0.89 18.62
C ASP A 71 -2.46 -2.17 18.07
N THR A 72 -2.55 -2.40 16.76
CA THR A 72 -2.17 -3.65 16.11
C THR A 72 -0.69 -3.99 16.33
N TYR A 73 0.19 -3.01 16.27
CA TYR A 73 1.64 -3.21 16.28
C TYR A 73 2.28 -3.05 17.65
N LYS A 74 1.50 -2.72 18.70
CA LYS A 74 1.98 -2.60 20.09
C LYS A 74 2.50 -3.91 20.67
N VAL A 75 2.07 -5.04 20.10
CA VAL A 75 2.52 -6.39 20.49
C VAL A 75 3.95 -6.71 20.04
N GLY A 76 4.54 -5.85 19.20
CA GLY A 76 5.91 -5.99 18.72
C GLY A 76 6.06 -6.81 17.44
N TRP A 77 7.24 -6.68 16.85
CA TRP A 77 7.54 -7.26 15.54
C TRP A 77 7.60 -8.78 15.52
N GLU A 78 8.04 -9.45 16.61
CA GLU A 78 8.05 -10.92 16.68
C GLU A 78 6.64 -11.48 16.63
N ALA A 79 5.73 -10.93 17.43
CA ALA A 79 4.34 -11.38 17.49
C ALA A 79 3.65 -11.19 16.12
N ILE A 80 3.83 -10.03 15.48
CA ILE A 80 3.29 -9.73 14.15
C ILE A 80 3.88 -10.67 13.09
N ARG A 81 5.20 -10.88 13.11
CA ARG A 81 5.90 -11.76 12.16
C ARG A 81 5.41 -13.20 12.25
N ASN A 82 5.28 -13.71 13.45
CA ASN A 82 4.80 -15.08 13.71
C ASN A 82 3.34 -15.23 13.30
N ALA A 83 2.48 -14.30 13.68
CA ALA A 83 1.06 -14.33 13.32
C ALA A 83 0.86 -14.27 11.79
N ARG A 84 1.64 -13.44 11.09
CA ARG A 84 1.63 -13.38 9.62
C ARG A 84 2.06 -14.72 9.01
N TYR A 85 3.13 -15.33 9.51
CA TYR A 85 3.60 -16.62 9.02
C TYR A 85 2.57 -17.73 9.21
N GLU A 86 1.97 -17.82 10.38
CA GLU A 86 0.90 -18.79 10.64
C GLU A 86 -0.31 -18.56 9.72
N ARG A 87 -0.67 -17.30 9.46
CA ARG A 87 -1.74 -16.97 8.51
C ARG A 87 -1.39 -17.38 7.08
N GLN A 88 -0.16 -17.18 6.65
CA GLN A 88 0.31 -17.59 5.32
C GLN A 88 0.28 -19.12 5.15
N LYS A 89 0.63 -19.89 6.18
CA LYS A 89 0.48 -21.37 6.18
C LYS A 89 -0.99 -21.77 6.03
N GLN A 90 -1.89 -21.16 6.82
CA GLN A 90 -3.33 -21.44 6.74
C GLN A 90 -3.92 -21.13 5.34
N LEU A 91 -3.40 -20.13 4.66
CA LEU A 91 -3.79 -19.75 3.30
C LEU A 91 -3.15 -20.64 2.21
N GLY A 92 -2.26 -21.57 2.59
CA GLY A 92 -1.58 -22.46 1.64
C GLY A 92 -0.59 -21.74 0.72
N ILE A 93 -0.05 -20.57 1.14
CA ILE A 93 0.92 -19.80 0.31
C ILE A 93 2.24 -20.55 0.17
N PHE A 94 2.60 -21.41 1.15
CA PHE A 94 3.81 -22.21 1.15
C PHE A 94 3.50 -23.71 1.22
N PRO A 95 2.90 -24.32 0.19
CA PRO A 95 2.58 -25.74 0.22
C PRO A 95 3.85 -26.59 0.30
N GLY A 96 3.93 -27.48 1.30
CA GLY A 96 5.06 -28.40 1.48
C GLY A 96 6.34 -27.74 2.03
N MET A 97 6.27 -26.53 2.55
CA MET A 97 7.37 -25.83 3.20
C MET A 97 7.05 -25.66 4.69
N ASP A 98 7.23 -26.72 5.45
CA ASP A 98 7.19 -26.64 6.91
C ASP A 98 8.46 -25.95 7.41
N ASP A 99 8.33 -25.04 8.39
CA ASP A 99 9.43 -24.34 9.05
C ASP A 99 10.29 -23.40 8.16
N PHE A 100 9.67 -22.71 7.22
CA PHE A 100 10.36 -21.79 6.31
C PHE A 100 10.66 -20.41 6.91
N LEU A 101 10.26 -20.12 8.14
CA LEU A 101 10.52 -18.82 8.75
C LEU A 101 12.02 -18.64 9.03
N SER A 102 12.71 -17.84 8.22
CA SER A 102 14.13 -17.53 8.40
C SER A 102 14.42 -16.97 9.78
N GLU A 103 15.64 -17.15 10.27
CA GLU A 103 16.09 -16.46 11.47
C GLU A 103 16.01 -14.95 11.28
N ARG A 104 15.65 -14.25 12.37
CA ARG A 104 15.60 -12.80 12.37
C ARG A 104 17.04 -12.24 12.35
N GLN A 105 17.33 -11.34 11.42
CA GLN A 105 18.65 -10.74 11.28
C GLN A 105 18.98 -9.76 12.41
N PHE A 106 17.96 -9.04 12.94
CA PHE A 106 18.12 -8.11 14.04
C PHE A 106 17.91 -8.83 15.37
N LYS A 107 18.82 -8.61 16.32
CA LYS A 107 18.83 -9.25 17.62
C LYS A 107 18.06 -8.48 18.70
N ASP A 108 17.69 -7.24 18.39
CA ASP A 108 17.00 -6.38 19.34
C ASP A 108 15.62 -6.93 19.66
N ARG A 109 15.30 -7.03 20.94
CA ARG A 109 14.02 -7.50 21.42
C ARG A 109 13.05 -6.32 21.50
N TRP A 110 11.77 -6.60 21.27
CA TRP A 110 10.73 -5.58 21.40
C TRP A 110 10.67 -4.97 22.80
N GLU A 111 10.81 -5.81 23.83
CA GLU A 111 10.76 -5.40 25.24
C GLU A 111 11.91 -4.44 25.63
N ASP A 112 13.01 -4.47 24.90
CA ASP A 112 14.17 -3.61 25.12
C ASP A 112 14.16 -2.37 24.22
N ASN A 113 13.11 -2.20 23.40
CA ASN A 113 13.01 -1.09 22.46
C ASN A 113 12.61 0.22 23.16
N ALA A 114 13.54 1.14 23.27
CA ALA A 114 13.30 2.48 23.83
C ALA A 114 12.31 3.34 23.03
N HIS A 115 12.03 2.96 21.78
CA HIS A 115 11.17 3.69 20.84
C HIS A 115 9.91 2.89 20.45
N ALA A 116 9.48 1.90 21.24
CA ALA A 116 8.41 0.98 20.91
C ALA A 116 7.09 1.67 20.52
N GLU A 117 6.72 2.75 21.18
CA GLU A 117 5.51 3.51 20.83
C GLU A 117 5.62 4.18 19.47
N TRP A 118 6.78 4.75 19.16
CA TRP A 118 7.04 5.38 17.87
C TRP A 118 7.05 4.33 16.74
N ASP A 119 7.75 3.20 16.94
CA ASP A 119 7.81 2.12 15.96
C ASP A 119 6.44 1.50 15.71
N ALA A 120 5.65 1.27 16.77
CA ALA A 120 4.27 0.79 16.63
C ALA A 120 3.41 1.78 15.84
N ARG A 121 3.59 3.09 16.08
CA ARG A 121 2.89 4.13 15.35
C ARG A 121 3.33 4.19 13.88
N ALA A 122 4.62 4.13 13.60
CA ALA A 122 5.16 4.11 12.24
C ALA A 122 4.62 2.90 11.44
N MET A 123 4.57 1.71 12.07
CA MET A 123 3.97 0.52 11.46
C MET A 123 2.46 0.67 11.22
N ALA A 124 1.73 1.34 12.11
CA ALA A 124 0.32 1.63 11.91
C ALA A 124 0.08 2.55 10.70
N VAL A 125 0.92 3.57 10.53
CA VAL A 125 0.88 4.46 9.36
C VAL A 125 1.19 3.69 8.08
N HIS A 126 2.24 2.86 8.08
CA HIS A 126 2.59 2.02 6.94
C HIS A 126 1.45 1.08 6.54
N ALA A 127 0.80 0.44 7.51
CA ALA A 127 -0.36 -0.43 7.26
C ALA A 127 -1.55 0.36 6.69
N ALA A 128 -1.79 1.56 7.20
CA ALA A 128 -2.82 2.46 6.71
C ALA A 128 -2.61 2.89 5.25
N MET A 129 -1.36 3.11 4.85
CA MET A 129 -1.02 3.39 3.44
C MET A 129 -1.37 2.20 2.53
N ILE A 130 -1.08 0.97 2.98
CA ILE A 130 -1.42 -0.24 2.24
C ILE A 130 -2.94 -0.44 2.18
N ASP A 131 -3.64 -0.23 3.30
CA ASP A 131 -5.11 -0.31 3.37
C ASP A 131 -5.77 0.66 2.39
N ARG A 132 -5.32 1.92 2.33
CA ARG A 132 -5.85 2.88 1.36
C ARG A 132 -5.57 2.48 -0.09
N MET A 133 -4.40 1.95 -0.38
CA MET A 133 -4.06 1.41 -1.69
C MET A 133 -4.98 0.23 -2.06
N ASP A 134 -5.23 -0.69 -1.14
CA ASP A 134 -6.13 -1.84 -1.34
C ASP A 134 -7.55 -1.39 -1.63
N GLN A 135 -8.07 -0.41 -0.88
CA GLN A 135 -9.37 0.22 -1.16
C GLN A 135 -9.43 0.83 -2.56
N GLY A 136 -8.35 1.50 -2.97
CA GLY A 136 -8.24 2.08 -4.31
C GLY A 136 -8.21 1.03 -5.41
N ILE A 137 -7.53 -0.10 -5.20
CA ILE A 137 -7.55 -1.24 -6.13
C ILE A 137 -8.98 -1.79 -6.22
N GLY A 138 -9.67 -1.95 -5.09
CA GLY A 138 -11.08 -2.35 -5.06
C GLY A 138 -11.97 -1.43 -5.90
N GLN A 139 -11.74 -0.13 -5.84
CA GLN A 139 -12.45 0.88 -6.62
C GLN A 139 -12.27 0.69 -8.14
N VAL A 140 -11.06 0.35 -8.57
CA VAL A 140 -10.78 0.04 -9.99
C VAL A 140 -11.43 -1.26 -10.42
N ILE A 141 -11.39 -2.29 -9.58
CA ILE A 141 -12.11 -3.57 -9.83
C ILE A 141 -13.61 -3.34 -9.96
N ASP A 142 -14.19 -2.55 -9.07
CA ASP A 142 -15.61 -2.18 -9.13
C ASP A 142 -15.96 -1.44 -10.45
N ALA A 143 -15.08 -0.58 -10.94
CA ALA A 143 -15.28 0.10 -12.22
C ALA A 143 -15.26 -0.89 -13.40
N LEU A 144 -14.34 -1.86 -13.39
CA LEU A 144 -14.30 -2.94 -14.39
C LEU A 144 -15.55 -3.79 -14.35
N GLU A 145 -16.05 -4.14 -13.16
CA GLU A 145 -17.28 -4.93 -13.00
C GLU A 145 -18.49 -4.16 -13.51
N LYS A 146 -18.67 -2.90 -13.08
CA LYS A 146 -19.79 -2.04 -13.50
C LYS A 146 -19.85 -1.78 -15.01
N THR A 147 -18.70 -1.79 -15.66
CA THR A 147 -18.60 -1.61 -17.12
C THR A 147 -18.63 -2.93 -17.89
N GLY A 148 -18.72 -4.07 -17.20
CA GLY A 148 -18.75 -5.40 -17.82
C GLY A 148 -17.42 -5.84 -18.42
N GLN A 149 -16.31 -5.21 -18.02
CA GLN A 149 -14.97 -5.49 -18.54
C GLN A 149 -14.18 -6.49 -17.68
N LEU A 150 -14.60 -6.76 -16.45
CA LEU A 150 -13.82 -7.54 -15.48
C LEU A 150 -13.46 -8.94 -16.01
N ASP A 151 -14.41 -9.67 -16.58
CA ASP A 151 -14.19 -11.04 -17.07
C ASP A 151 -13.28 -11.09 -18.32
N ASN A 152 -13.06 -9.96 -18.99
CA ASN A 152 -12.21 -9.83 -20.17
C ASN A 152 -10.94 -9.02 -19.90
N THR A 153 -10.57 -8.83 -18.64
CA THR A 153 -9.38 -8.06 -18.23
C THR A 153 -8.40 -8.94 -17.49
N LEU A 154 -7.16 -8.99 -17.96
CA LEU A 154 -6.05 -9.59 -17.20
C LEU A 154 -5.51 -8.56 -16.20
N ILE A 155 -5.60 -8.89 -14.92
CA ILE A 155 -5.12 -8.05 -13.81
C ILE A 155 -3.87 -8.67 -13.23
N LEU A 156 -2.79 -7.90 -13.18
CA LEU A 156 -1.52 -8.30 -12.55
C LEU A 156 -1.26 -7.37 -11.35
N PHE A 157 -1.10 -7.96 -10.17
CA PHE A 157 -0.68 -7.26 -8.98
C PHE A 157 0.67 -7.77 -8.53
N LEU A 158 1.63 -6.87 -8.40
CA LEU A 158 2.99 -7.21 -7.98
C LEU A 158 3.67 -6.04 -7.26
N SER A 159 4.67 -6.35 -6.46
CA SER A 159 5.61 -5.37 -5.93
C SER A 159 6.80 -5.28 -6.87
N ASP A 160 7.27 -4.07 -7.15
CA ASP A 160 8.44 -3.81 -8.01
C ASP A 160 9.76 -4.20 -7.33
N ASN A 161 9.80 -4.15 -5.98
CA ASN A 161 10.94 -4.53 -5.16
C ASN A 161 10.50 -5.05 -3.78
N GLY A 162 11.46 -5.53 -3.01
CA GLY A 162 11.27 -5.88 -1.60
C GLY A 162 11.35 -4.68 -0.67
N CYS A 163 11.24 -4.92 0.64
CA CYS A 163 11.42 -3.88 1.64
C CYS A 163 12.82 -3.28 1.56
N SER A 164 12.90 -1.95 1.58
CA SER A 164 14.15 -1.24 1.80
C SER A 164 14.57 -1.35 3.26
N ASN A 165 15.88 -1.49 3.50
CA ASN A 165 16.48 -1.43 4.83
C ASN A 165 17.14 -0.08 5.11
N GLU A 166 16.75 0.95 4.39
CA GLU A 166 17.29 2.30 4.57
C GLU A 166 17.02 2.80 5.98
N ASN A 167 18.07 3.34 6.60
CA ASN A 167 17.96 3.98 7.91
C ASN A 167 17.49 5.43 7.73
N CYS A 168 16.19 5.65 7.73
CA CYS A 168 15.58 6.98 7.59
C CYS A 168 15.84 7.92 8.76
N GLN A 169 16.42 7.44 9.86
CA GLN A 169 16.77 8.27 11.03
C GLN A 169 17.89 9.27 10.73
N ASN A 170 18.66 9.08 9.66
CA ASN A 170 19.75 9.97 9.27
C ASN A 170 19.33 11.14 8.37
N TYR A 171 18.05 11.29 8.08
CA TYR A 171 17.49 12.36 7.24
C TYR A 171 16.73 13.44 8.03
N SER A 172 16.93 13.48 9.36
CA SER A 172 16.38 14.51 10.23
C SER A 172 17.34 15.67 10.44
#